data_4901b4ca400e8ff9a4219f53f66d28e6
#
_entry.id   4901b4ca400e8ff9a4219f53f66d28e6
#
_cell.length_a   1.000
_cell.length_b   1.000
_cell.length_c   1.000
_cell.angle_alpha   90.00
_cell.angle_beta   90.00
_cell.angle_gamma   90.00
#
_symmetry.space_group_name_H-M   'P 1'
#
loop_
_entity.id
_entity.type
_entity.pdbx_description
1 polymer ?
#
loop_
_entity_poly.entity_id
_entity_poly.type
_entity_poly.pdbx_seq_one_letter_code
_entity_poly.pdbx_strand_id
1 'polypeptide(L)'
;MTRSEFLKPLIGEPWAWQSRNCWDFACHVERELFGRELPRVAVPAELSKRWVLEAIDRHPERAAWRQVADGPGGLVTADDGALVLMAHLRFPAHIGVWLRSEARVIHCSEQHGVCCESVLALRQSGWKRLTFYDPL
;
A
#
# COMPACT_ATOMS: atom_id res chain seq x y z
N MET A 1 -5.14 20.13 10.46
CA MET A 1 -5.04 18.72 10.91
C MET A 1 -3.63 18.21 10.65
N THR A 2 -3.01 17.64 11.67
CA THR A 2 -1.70 17.01 11.51
C THR A 2 -1.85 15.62 10.87
N ARG A 3 -0.74 15.08 10.36
CA ARG A 3 -0.71 13.71 9.85
C ARG A 3 -1.15 12.71 10.92
N SER A 4 -0.65 12.86 12.15
CA SER A 4 -1.02 11.98 13.25
C SER A 4 -2.51 12.02 13.57
N GLU A 5 -3.11 13.21 13.56
CA GLU A 5 -4.55 13.37 13.76
C GLU A 5 -5.38 12.71 12.68
N PHE A 6 -4.87 12.71 11.43
CA PHE A 6 -5.52 12.00 10.33
C PHE A 6 -5.38 10.48 10.47
N LEU A 7 -4.18 10.00 10.82
CA LEU A 7 -3.89 8.57 10.84
C LEU A 7 -4.50 7.81 12.02
N LYS A 8 -4.47 8.41 13.21
CA LYS A 8 -4.91 7.73 14.44
C LYS A 8 -6.29 7.10 14.35
N PRO A 9 -7.35 7.82 13.93
CA PRO A 9 -8.67 7.22 13.86
C PRO A 9 -8.83 6.14 12.80
N LEU A 10 -7.91 6.06 11.83
CA LEU A 10 -7.97 5.05 10.78
C LEU A 10 -7.49 3.68 11.25
N ILE A 11 -6.56 3.65 12.22
CA ILE A 11 -5.96 2.39 12.68
C ILE A 11 -7.04 1.46 13.23
N GLY A 12 -7.07 0.22 12.71
CA GLY A 12 -8.05 -0.79 13.10
C GLY A 12 -9.38 -0.73 12.36
N GLU A 13 -9.61 0.25 11.48
CA GLU A 13 -10.80 0.24 10.65
C GLU A 13 -10.85 -1.02 9.80
N PRO A 14 -12.04 -1.66 9.65
CA PRO A 14 -12.13 -2.95 8.98
C PRO A 14 -11.94 -2.86 7.47
N TRP A 15 -11.40 -3.94 6.92
CA TRP A 15 -11.31 -4.14 5.48
C TRP A 15 -12.66 -4.59 4.94
N ALA A 16 -12.99 -4.14 3.74
CA ALA A 16 -14.18 -4.57 3.01
C ALA A 16 -13.87 -4.62 1.52
N TRP A 17 -14.11 -5.78 0.89
CA TRP A 17 -13.70 -6.03 -0.51
C TRP A 17 -14.18 -4.95 -1.48
N GLN A 18 -15.44 -4.54 -1.39
CA GLN A 18 -16.05 -3.62 -2.35
C GLN A 18 -15.95 -2.14 -2.00
N SER A 19 -15.57 -1.81 -0.76
CA SER A 19 -15.60 -0.42 -0.31
C SER A 19 -14.34 0.05 0.42
N ARG A 20 -13.53 -0.86 0.95
CA ARG A 20 -12.36 -0.54 1.75
C ARG A 20 -11.28 -1.61 1.60
N ASN A 21 -11.00 -2.02 0.37
CA ASN A 21 -9.90 -2.94 0.09
C ASN A 21 -8.56 -2.19 0.14
N CYS A 22 -7.47 -2.89 -0.08
CA CYS A 22 -6.13 -2.30 0.03
C CYS A 22 -5.91 -1.14 -0.96
N TRP A 23 -6.44 -1.22 -2.17
CA TRP A 23 -6.31 -0.16 -3.15
C TRP A 23 -7.17 1.05 -2.80
N ASP A 24 -8.43 0.84 -2.44
CA ASP A 24 -9.32 1.93 -2.01
C ASP A 24 -8.71 2.70 -0.85
N PHE A 25 -8.11 2.00 0.10
CA PHE A 25 -7.47 2.61 1.24
C PHE A 25 -6.22 3.40 0.83
N ALA A 26 -5.39 2.83 -0.06
CA ALA A 26 -4.22 3.54 -0.58
C ALA A 26 -4.63 4.83 -1.31
N CYS A 27 -5.69 4.77 -2.12
CA CYS A 27 -6.23 5.95 -2.79
C CYS A 27 -6.66 7.03 -1.78
N HIS A 28 -7.31 6.62 -0.70
CA HIS A 28 -7.74 7.53 0.36
C HIS A 28 -6.55 8.24 1.01
N VAL A 29 -5.52 7.49 1.39
CA VAL A 29 -4.31 8.04 2.00
C VAL A 29 -3.58 8.98 1.03
N GLU A 30 -3.41 8.58 -0.22
CA GLU A 30 -2.75 9.39 -1.22
C GLU A 30 -3.47 10.72 -1.45
N ARG A 31 -4.78 10.69 -1.51
CA ARG A 31 -5.57 11.91 -1.68
C ARG A 31 -5.45 12.85 -0.48
N GLU A 32 -5.65 12.32 0.72
CA GLU A 32 -5.73 13.14 1.93
C GLU A 32 -4.37 13.65 2.42
N LEU A 33 -3.31 12.86 2.28
CA LEU A 33 -1.98 13.25 2.76
C LEU A 33 -1.08 13.84 1.67
N PHE A 34 -1.26 13.42 0.42
CA PHE A 34 -0.32 13.77 -0.64
C PHE A 34 -0.96 14.49 -1.83
N GLY A 35 -2.28 14.69 -1.80
CA GLY A 35 -3.00 15.43 -2.83
C GLY A 35 -3.02 14.72 -4.19
N ARG A 36 -2.84 13.40 -4.22
CA ARG A 36 -2.84 12.62 -5.45
C ARG A 36 -4.17 11.93 -5.66
N GLU A 37 -4.78 12.17 -6.81
CA GLU A 37 -6.00 11.48 -7.21
C GLU A 37 -5.62 10.25 -8.03
N LEU A 38 -5.78 9.07 -7.41
CA LEU A 38 -5.54 7.80 -8.08
C LEU A 38 -6.86 7.23 -8.62
N PRO A 39 -6.81 6.49 -9.74
CA PRO A 39 -8.04 5.95 -10.34
C PRO A 39 -8.67 4.88 -9.44
N ARG A 40 -9.99 4.91 -9.35
CA ARG A 40 -10.72 3.84 -8.68
C ARG A 40 -10.73 2.61 -9.58
N VAL A 41 -10.71 1.45 -8.95
CA VAL A 41 -10.75 0.17 -9.65
C VAL A 41 -12.04 -0.56 -9.27
N ALA A 42 -12.88 -0.82 -10.25
CA ALA A 42 -14.07 -1.63 -10.04
C ALA A 42 -13.65 -3.08 -9.79
N VAL A 43 -14.11 -3.65 -8.69
CA VAL A 43 -13.78 -5.03 -8.33
C VAL A 43 -14.97 -5.95 -8.59
N PRO A 44 -14.72 -7.24 -8.91
CA PRO A 44 -15.81 -8.20 -9.05
C PRO A 44 -16.56 -8.37 -7.72
N ALA A 45 -17.80 -8.82 -7.80
CA ALA A 45 -18.66 -8.99 -6.62
C ALA A 45 -18.01 -9.89 -5.56
N GLU A 46 -17.33 -10.95 -6.00
CA GLU A 46 -16.67 -11.89 -5.10
C GLU A 46 -15.16 -11.74 -5.16
N LEU A 47 -14.52 -11.81 -4.00
CA LEU A 47 -13.07 -11.76 -3.88
C LEU A 47 -12.44 -12.95 -4.61
N SER A 48 -11.49 -12.65 -5.48
CA SER A 48 -10.66 -13.63 -6.16
C SER A 48 -9.20 -13.23 -6.02
N LYS A 49 -8.40 -14.06 -5.40
CA LYS A 49 -6.96 -13.81 -5.26
C LYS A 49 -6.27 -13.73 -6.61
N ARG A 50 -6.67 -14.58 -7.55
CA ARG A 50 -6.15 -14.55 -8.92
C ARG A 50 -6.43 -13.22 -9.59
N TRP A 51 -7.65 -12.71 -9.45
CA TRP A 51 -8.02 -11.42 -10.01
C TRP A 51 -7.17 -10.30 -9.43
N VAL A 52 -6.94 -10.31 -8.11
CA VAL A 52 -6.11 -9.30 -7.44
C VAL A 52 -4.67 -9.32 -7.98
N LEU A 53 -4.08 -10.51 -8.11
CA LEU A 53 -2.72 -10.65 -8.65
C LEU A 53 -2.63 -10.09 -10.08
N GLU A 54 -3.59 -10.42 -10.93
CA GLU A 54 -3.63 -9.93 -12.30
C GLU A 54 -3.87 -8.41 -12.37
N ALA A 55 -4.75 -7.89 -11.52
CA ALA A 55 -5.05 -6.47 -11.48
C ALA A 55 -3.81 -5.66 -11.08
N ILE A 56 -3.10 -6.09 -10.05
CA ILE A 56 -1.87 -5.42 -9.61
C ILE A 56 -0.80 -5.49 -10.70
N ASP A 57 -0.65 -6.64 -11.33
CA ASP A 57 0.37 -6.83 -12.37
C ASP A 57 0.13 -5.98 -13.62
N ARG A 58 -1.14 -5.80 -14.01
CA ARG A 58 -1.51 -5.21 -15.31
C ARG A 58 -2.13 -3.83 -15.26
N HIS A 59 -2.31 -3.26 -14.07
CA HIS A 59 -3.00 -1.98 -13.97
C HIS A 59 -2.24 -0.86 -14.69
N PRO A 60 -2.92 -0.05 -15.53
CA PRO A 60 -2.27 1.04 -16.29
C PRO A 60 -1.58 2.09 -15.41
N GLU A 61 -2.04 2.27 -14.18
CA GLU A 61 -1.45 3.21 -13.22
C GLU A 61 0.03 2.91 -12.96
N ARG A 62 0.48 1.67 -13.13
CA ARG A 62 1.90 1.33 -12.96
C ARG A 62 2.83 2.17 -13.84
N ALA A 63 2.35 2.60 -15.01
CA ALA A 63 3.13 3.44 -15.91
C ALA A 63 3.39 4.85 -15.37
N ALA A 64 2.60 5.29 -14.39
CA ALA A 64 2.77 6.59 -13.74
C ALA A 64 3.75 6.56 -12.55
N TRP A 65 4.33 5.42 -12.25
CA TRP A 65 5.20 5.21 -11.10
C TRP A 65 6.49 4.53 -11.52
N ARG A 66 7.61 4.87 -10.86
CA ARG A 66 8.89 4.23 -11.10
C ARG A 66 9.35 3.47 -9.87
N GLN A 67 9.91 2.30 -10.08
CA GLN A 67 10.46 1.51 -8.99
C GLN A 67 11.71 2.18 -8.40
N VAL A 68 11.79 2.19 -7.08
CA VAL A 68 12.92 2.75 -6.34
C VAL A 68 13.71 1.61 -5.71
N ALA A 69 14.99 1.51 -6.05
CA ALA A 69 15.86 0.50 -5.45
C ALA A 69 16.18 0.86 -4.00
N ASP A 70 16.41 -0.17 -3.17
CA ASP A 70 16.88 0.03 -1.81
C ASP A 70 18.26 0.66 -1.79
N GLY A 71 18.52 1.50 -0.79
CA GLY A 71 19.84 2.04 -0.52
C GLY A 71 20.72 1.05 0.22
N PRO A 72 21.93 1.50 0.64
CA PRO A 72 22.87 0.65 1.38
C PRO A 72 22.23 0.06 2.65
N GLY A 73 22.50 -1.22 2.89
CA GLY A 73 21.95 -1.92 4.06
C GLY A 73 20.45 -2.15 4.04
N GLY A 74 19.83 -2.08 2.86
CA GLY A 74 18.39 -2.24 2.72
C GLY A 74 17.58 -1.02 3.14
N LEU A 75 18.22 0.14 3.25
CA LEU A 75 17.55 1.38 3.62
C LEU A 75 16.53 1.78 2.55
N VAL A 76 15.31 2.09 2.97
CA VAL A 76 14.28 2.58 2.06
C VAL A 76 14.60 4.03 1.69
N THR A 77 14.76 4.28 0.38
CA THR A 77 15.07 5.61 -0.15
C THR A 77 13.90 6.26 -0.88
N ALA A 78 12.76 5.58 -0.93
CA ALA A 78 11.56 6.09 -1.56
C ALA A 78 11.06 7.36 -0.89
N ASP A 79 10.35 8.19 -1.67
CA ASP A 79 9.76 9.43 -1.18
C ASP A 79 8.56 9.16 -0.26
N ASP A 80 8.25 10.15 0.55
CA ASP A 80 7.03 10.13 1.36
C ASP A 80 5.81 9.99 0.44
N GLY A 81 4.92 9.05 0.76
CA GLY A 81 3.77 8.77 -0.10
C GLY A 81 4.04 7.78 -1.23
N ALA A 82 5.21 7.14 -1.28
CA ALA A 82 5.47 6.09 -2.25
C ALA A 82 4.46 4.94 -2.09
N LEU A 83 4.07 4.32 -3.21
CA LEU A 83 3.28 3.10 -3.15
C LEU A 83 4.19 1.90 -2.90
N VAL A 84 3.71 0.98 -2.09
CA VAL A 84 4.46 -0.22 -1.71
C VAL A 84 3.69 -1.44 -2.17
N LEU A 85 4.26 -2.19 -3.11
CA LEU A 85 3.72 -3.49 -3.48
C LEU A 85 4.30 -4.56 -2.56
N MET A 86 3.42 -5.41 -2.06
CA MET A 86 3.75 -6.37 -1.00
C MET A 86 3.44 -7.79 -1.47
N ALA A 87 4.39 -8.68 -1.32
CA ALA A 87 4.26 -10.07 -1.72
C ALA A 87 4.70 -11.01 -0.59
N HIS A 88 3.95 -12.12 -0.43
CA HIS A 88 4.37 -13.18 0.48
C HIS A 88 5.52 -13.99 -0.11
N LEU A 89 5.46 -14.27 -1.40
CA LEU A 89 6.46 -15.04 -2.11
C LEU A 89 6.96 -14.28 -3.33
N ARG A 90 6.38 -14.52 -4.49
CA ARG A 90 6.89 -14.05 -5.77
C ARG A 90 6.12 -12.88 -6.35
N PHE A 91 4.80 -12.94 -6.27
CA PHE A 91 3.93 -11.98 -6.94
C PHE A 91 3.24 -11.05 -5.96
N PRO A 92 3.23 -9.72 -6.23
CA PRO A 92 2.52 -8.78 -5.37
C PRO A 92 1.03 -9.08 -5.28
N ALA A 93 0.53 -9.14 -4.05
CA ALA A 93 -0.87 -9.42 -3.76
C ALA A 93 -1.53 -8.33 -2.92
N HIS A 94 -0.79 -7.30 -2.56
CA HIS A 94 -1.24 -6.28 -1.61
C HIS A 94 -0.51 -4.97 -1.87
N ILE A 95 -1.10 -3.86 -1.46
CA ILE A 95 -0.51 -2.55 -1.63
C ILE A 95 -0.67 -1.71 -0.37
N GLY A 96 0.32 -0.87 -0.10
CA GLY A 96 0.31 0.09 0.99
C GLY A 96 0.94 1.40 0.57
N VAL A 97 1.02 2.33 1.51
CA VAL A 97 1.61 3.66 1.31
C VAL A 97 2.75 3.86 2.29
N TRP A 98 3.89 4.31 1.79
CA TRP A 98 5.07 4.59 2.60
C TRP A 98 4.94 5.95 3.29
N LEU A 99 5.10 5.94 4.59
CA LEU A 99 5.16 7.15 5.42
C LEU A 99 6.60 7.34 5.87
N ARG A 100 7.32 8.22 5.17
CA ARG A 100 8.76 8.36 5.34
C ARG A 100 9.18 8.80 6.74
N SER A 101 8.54 9.83 7.29
CA SER A 101 8.90 10.35 8.60
C SER A 101 8.63 9.34 9.72
N GLU A 102 7.63 8.50 9.59
CA GLU A 102 7.31 7.44 10.53
C GLU A 102 8.13 6.18 10.29
N ALA A 103 8.75 6.06 9.11
CA ALA A 103 9.43 4.85 8.63
C ALA A 103 8.50 3.63 8.70
N ARG A 104 7.27 3.80 8.26
CA ARG A 104 6.22 2.77 8.31
C ARG A 104 5.42 2.73 7.02
N VAL A 105 4.81 1.57 6.78
CA VAL A 105 3.84 1.39 5.70
C VAL A 105 2.45 1.34 6.31
N ILE A 106 1.55 2.19 5.81
CA ILE A 106 0.15 2.10 6.18
C ILE A 106 -0.61 1.34 5.10
N HIS A 107 -1.42 0.38 5.51
CA HIS A 107 -2.16 -0.48 4.59
C HIS A 107 -3.41 -1.04 5.25
N CYS A 108 -4.35 -1.53 4.44
CA CYS A 108 -5.59 -2.14 4.93
C CYS A 108 -5.62 -3.60 4.53
N SER A 109 -5.40 -4.49 5.49
CA SER A 109 -5.35 -5.93 5.24
C SER A 109 -6.68 -6.60 5.51
N GLU A 110 -6.94 -7.68 4.79
CA GLU A 110 -8.16 -8.47 4.94
C GLU A 110 -8.33 -9.01 6.38
N GLN A 111 -7.23 -9.42 7.02
CA GLN A 111 -7.27 -10.01 8.34
C GLN A 111 -7.34 -9.01 9.49
N HIS A 112 -6.70 -7.85 9.34
CA HIS A 112 -6.48 -6.93 10.45
C HIS A 112 -7.03 -5.53 10.24
N GLY A 113 -7.56 -5.23 9.05
CA GLY A 113 -7.98 -3.87 8.71
C GLY A 113 -6.76 -2.95 8.54
N VAL A 114 -6.92 -1.69 8.92
CA VAL A 114 -5.87 -0.70 8.76
C VAL A 114 -4.76 -0.91 9.79
N CYS A 115 -3.54 -1.09 9.26
CA CYS A 115 -2.31 -1.28 10.05
C CYS A 115 -1.27 -0.26 9.60
N CYS A 116 -0.41 0.15 10.53
CA CYS A 116 0.73 1.02 10.25
C CYS A 116 1.97 0.36 10.84
N GLU A 117 2.80 -0.23 9.99
CA GLU A 117 3.85 -1.15 10.43
C GLU A 117 5.21 -0.82 9.83
N SER A 118 6.27 -1.08 10.60
CA SER A 118 7.64 -0.98 10.10
C SER A 118 7.91 -2.08 9.06
N VAL A 119 8.95 -1.88 8.24
CA VAL A 119 9.39 -2.88 7.27
C VAL A 119 9.73 -4.20 7.97
N LEU A 120 10.39 -4.14 9.11
CA LEU A 120 10.73 -5.34 9.88
C LEU A 120 9.48 -6.09 10.34
N ALA A 121 8.50 -5.37 10.90
CA ALA A 121 7.24 -6.00 11.35
C ALA A 121 6.49 -6.65 10.18
N LEU A 122 6.47 -6.00 9.02
CA LEU A 122 5.84 -6.55 7.82
C LEU A 122 6.51 -7.87 7.39
N ARG A 123 7.84 -7.90 7.37
CA ARG A 123 8.58 -9.11 7.02
C ARG A 123 8.33 -10.24 8.02
N GLN A 124 8.27 -9.92 9.31
CA GLN A 124 7.96 -10.89 10.34
C GLN A 124 6.55 -11.46 10.22
N SER A 125 5.60 -10.68 9.72
CA SER A 125 4.22 -11.13 9.51
C SER A 125 4.02 -11.83 8.16
N GLY A 126 5.07 -12.01 7.36
CA GLY A 126 5.01 -12.83 6.15
C GLY A 126 5.13 -12.07 4.83
N TRP A 127 5.20 -10.76 4.86
CA TRP A 127 5.42 -9.97 3.64
C TRP A 127 6.91 -9.97 3.32
N LYS A 128 7.35 -10.95 2.54
CA LYS A 128 8.77 -11.19 2.27
C LYS A 128 9.38 -10.23 1.27
N ARG A 129 8.56 -9.70 0.35
CA ARG A 129 9.01 -8.77 -0.67
C ARG A 129 8.22 -7.48 -0.59
N LEU A 130 8.93 -6.37 -0.43
CA LEU A 130 8.37 -5.04 -0.45
C LEU A 130 9.07 -4.27 -1.57
N THR A 131 8.29 -3.76 -2.51
CA THR A 131 8.81 -3.00 -3.64
C THR A 131 8.20 -1.60 -3.62
N PHE A 132 9.04 -0.59 -3.62
CA PHE A 132 8.63 0.81 -3.47
C PHE A 132 8.61 1.50 -4.81
N TYR A 133 7.60 2.35 -5.01
CA TYR A 133 7.41 3.09 -6.25
C TYR A 133 7.15 4.56 -5.95
N ASP A 134 7.96 5.44 -6.54
CA ASP A 134 7.72 6.87 -6.51
C ASP A 134 6.93 7.32 -7.73
N PRO A 135 6.13 8.39 -7.64
CA PRO A 135 5.47 8.93 -8.82
C PRO A 135 6.52 9.47 -9.81
N LEU A 136 6.21 9.35 -11.09
CA LEU A 136 7.04 9.90 -12.16
C LEU A 136 7.09 11.42 -12.14
#